data_a6d85682b3c7e858d7db29ea31544e8c
#
_entry.id   a6d85682b3c7e858d7db29ea31544e8c
#
_cell.length_a   1.000
_cell.length_b   1.000
_cell.length_c   1.000
_cell.angle_alpha   90.00
_cell.angle_beta   90.00
_cell.angle_gamma   90.00
#
_symmetry.space_group_name_H-M   'P 1'
#
loop_
_entity.id
_entity.type
_entity.pdbx_description
1 polymer ?
#
loop_
_entity_poly.entity_id
_entity_poly.type
_entity_poly.pdbx_seq_one_letter_code
_entity_poly.pdbx_strand_id
1 'polypeptide(L)'
;MGEVLDRAFKALKTLPENERERIAWEIIERVEDKTEWDGIIASDAVQSWLEKAGAQALAEYNKISGKLANKFISLNLDNVLREGSYWASFEDLPEDVKKLAEKNYNLWRESHNTPGLRFKQIHKTQPIYSFRVGMKHRTVGIEAPDGKVAWFWVGSFDSFKATIGS
;
A
#
# COMPACT_ATOMS: atom_id res chain seq x y z
N MET A 1 6.13 2.76 -31.98
CA MET A 1 5.92 2.08 -30.69
C MET A 1 7.17 1.30 -30.31
N GLY A 2 7.41 1.13 -29.03
CA GLY A 2 8.59 0.38 -28.58
C GLY A 2 8.45 -1.12 -28.85
N GLU A 3 9.57 -1.79 -29.07
CA GLU A 3 9.64 -3.23 -29.37
C GLU A 3 8.83 -4.10 -28.38
N VAL A 4 8.92 -3.81 -27.06
CA VAL A 4 8.21 -4.57 -26.04
C VAL A 4 6.70 -4.43 -26.20
N LEU A 5 6.22 -3.22 -26.51
CA LEU A 5 4.80 -2.96 -26.70
C LEU A 5 4.27 -3.67 -27.95
N ASP A 6 5.04 -3.66 -29.05
CA ASP A 6 4.68 -4.37 -30.27
C ASP A 6 4.59 -5.88 -30.03
N ARG A 7 5.53 -6.45 -29.26
CA ARG A 7 5.51 -7.86 -28.87
C ARG A 7 4.28 -8.18 -28.01
N ALA A 8 3.92 -7.30 -27.08
CA ALA A 8 2.74 -7.47 -26.24
C ALA A 8 1.45 -7.52 -27.07
N PHE A 9 1.30 -6.59 -28.02
CA PHE A 9 0.14 -6.60 -28.92
C PHE A 9 0.07 -7.83 -29.79
N LYS A 10 1.20 -8.32 -30.32
CA LYS A 10 1.25 -9.55 -31.09
C LYS A 10 0.83 -10.76 -30.26
N ALA A 11 1.34 -10.84 -29.00
CA ALA A 11 0.98 -11.90 -28.09
C ALA A 11 -0.52 -11.89 -27.74
N LEU A 12 -1.09 -10.71 -27.51
CA LEU A 12 -2.52 -10.54 -27.23
C LEU A 12 -3.39 -11.07 -28.36
N LYS A 13 -2.97 -10.88 -29.62
CA LYS A 13 -3.72 -11.33 -30.80
C LYS A 13 -3.83 -12.85 -30.90
N THR A 14 -2.93 -13.59 -30.23
CA THR A 14 -2.97 -15.06 -30.24
C THR A 14 -3.94 -15.66 -29.23
N LEU A 15 -4.46 -14.82 -28.30
CA LEU A 15 -5.35 -15.27 -27.24
C LEU A 15 -6.81 -15.27 -27.69
N PRO A 16 -7.67 -16.11 -27.07
CA PRO A 16 -9.13 -16.01 -27.24
C PRO A 16 -9.64 -14.61 -26.87
N GLU A 17 -10.72 -14.19 -27.48
CA GLU A 17 -11.28 -12.85 -27.32
C GLU A 17 -11.56 -12.49 -25.84
N ASN A 18 -12.15 -13.41 -25.09
CA ASN A 18 -12.45 -13.20 -23.67
C ASN A 18 -11.19 -12.96 -22.83
N GLU A 19 -10.10 -13.65 -23.13
CA GLU A 19 -8.83 -13.45 -22.43
C GLU A 19 -8.16 -12.14 -22.82
N ARG A 20 -8.24 -11.77 -24.09
CA ARG A 20 -7.74 -10.47 -24.56
C ARG A 20 -8.43 -9.32 -23.86
N GLU A 21 -9.75 -9.37 -23.77
CA GLU A 21 -10.54 -8.35 -23.08
C GLU A 21 -10.19 -8.28 -21.61
N ARG A 22 -10.07 -9.43 -20.94
CA ARG A 22 -9.70 -9.46 -19.52
C ARG A 22 -8.34 -8.77 -19.27
N ILE A 23 -7.33 -9.10 -20.09
CA ILE A 23 -6.00 -8.51 -19.96
C ILE A 23 -6.04 -7.00 -20.29
N ALA A 24 -6.78 -6.62 -21.32
CA ALA A 24 -6.93 -5.22 -21.69
C ALA A 24 -7.56 -4.41 -20.56
N TRP A 25 -8.60 -4.94 -19.92
CA TRP A 25 -9.22 -4.30 -18.77
C TRP A 25 -8.27 -4.19 -17.58
N GLU A 26 -7.49 -5.23 -17.30
CA GLU A 26 -6.47 -5.19 -16.26
C GLU A 26 -5.44 -4.07 -16.49
N ILE A 27 -5.03 -3.89 -17.76
CA ILE A 27 -4.07 -2.83 -18.11
C ILE A 27 -4.71 -1.44 -17.93
N ILE A 28 -5.93 -1.25 -18.43
CA ILE A 28 -6.67 0.01 -18.32
C ILE A 28 -6.84 0.39 -16.85
N GLU A 29 -7.31 -0.54 -16.04
CA GLU A 29 -7.51 -0.31 -14.61
C GLU A 29 -6.22 0.04 -13.87
N ARG A 30 -5.11 -0.61 -14.23
CA ARG A 30 -3.80 -0.31 -13.65
C ARG A 30 -3.31 1.10 -13.97
N VAL A 31 -3.54 1.54 -15.21
CA VAL A 31 -3.14 2.89 -15.64
C VAL A 31 -3.99 3.95 -14.96
N GLU A 32 -5.30 3.76 -14.95
CA GLU A 32 -6.25 4.66 -14.28
C GLU A 32 -6.00 4.73 -12.77
N ASP A 33 -5.82 3.57 -12.14
CA ASP A 33 -5.51 3.44 -10.72
C ASP A 33 -4.26 4.22 -10.33
N LYS A 34 -3.18 4.08 -11.09
CA LYS A 34 -1.94 4.81 -10.85
C LYS A 34 -2.15 6.32 -10.93
N THR A 35 -2.86 6.78 -11.94
CA THR A 35 -3.14 8.20 -12.14
C THR A 35 -4.02 8.76 -11.02
N GLU A 36 -5.05 8.03 -10.62
CA GLU A 36 -5.97 8.43 -9.55
C GLU A 36 -5.24 8.53 -8.21
N TRP A 37 -4.47 7.51 -7.84
CA TRP A 37 -3.72 7.52 -6.58
C TRP A 37 -2.70 8.64 -6.54
N ASP A 38 -1.93 8.81 -7.60
CA ASP A 38 -0.92 9.87 -7.69
C ASP A 38 -1.57 11.27 -7.56
N GLY A 39 -2.76 11.45 -8.11
CA GLY A 39 -3.52 12.69 -7.96
C GLY A 39 -4.01 12.92 -6.53
N ILE A 40 -4.49 11.87 -5.87
CA ILE A 40 -4.96 11.94 -4.48
C ILE A 40 -3.81 12.36 -3.55
N ILE A 41 -2.66 11.70 -3.64
CA ILE A 41 -1.54 11.97 -2.72
C ILE A 41 -0.85 13.30 -2.99
N ALA A 42 -1.04 13.90 -4.15
CA ALA A 42 -0.41 15.18 -4.49
C ALA A 42 -1.03 16.38 -3.78
N SER A 43 -2.23 16.25 -3.23
CA SER A 43 -2.90 17.39 -2.59
C SER A 43 -2.24 17.78 -1.27
N ASP A 44 -2.25 19.09 -0.95
CA ASP A 44 -1.67 19.61 0.30
C ASP A 44 -2.39 19.05 1.53
N ALA A 45 -3.70 18.86 1.44
CA ALA A 45 -4.49 18.26 2.54
C ALA A 45 -4.02 16.85 2.86
N VAL A 46 -3.77 16.05 1.83
CA VAL A 46 -3.26 14.68 2.00
C VAL A 46 -1.85 14.69 2.56
N GLN A 47 -0.96 15.53 2.05
CA GLN A 47 0.40 15.65 2.54
C GLN A 47 0.44 16.03 4.02
N SER A 48 -0.41 16.96 4.43
CA SER A 48 -0.54 17.37 5.84
C SER A 48 -1.09 16.24 6.72
N TRP A 49 -2.09 15.52 6.24
CA TRP A 49 -2.64 14.38 6.98
C TRP A 49 -1.60 13.28 7.16
N LEU A 50 -0.83 12.98 6.11
CA LEU A 50 0.24 11.98 6.15
C LEU A 50 1.30 12.32 7.21
N GLU A 51 1.69 13.59 7.31
CA GLU A 51 2.64 14.01 8.34
C GLU A 51 2.12 13.75 9.76
N LYS A 52 0.88 14.13 10.02
CA LYS A 52 0.27 13.95 11.34
C LYS A 52 0.07 12.48 11.68
N ALA A 53 -0.51 11.72 10.76
CA ALA A 53 -0.76 10.29 10.96
C ALA A 53 0.54 9.50 11.08
N GLY A 54 1.54 9.85 10.27
CA GLY A 54 2.86 9.23 10.32
C GLY A 54 3.57 9.50 11.64
N ALA A 55 3.53 10.74 12.15
CA ALA A 55 4.12 11.09 13.43
C ALA A 55 3.46 10.32 14.59
N GLN A 56 2.14 10.18 14.54
CA GLN A 56 1.39 9.41 15.54
C GLN A 56 1.77 7.93 15.46
N ALA A 57 1.88 7.37 14.27
CA ALA A 57 2.27 5.98 14.07
C ALA A 57 3.68 5.70 14.60
N LEU A 58 4.62 6.61 14.36
CA LEU A 58 5.98 6.48 14.91
C LEU A 58 6.00 6.54 16.43
N ALA A 59 5.20 7.42 17.04
CA ALA A 59 5.10 7.50 18.49
C ALA A 59 4.57 6.20 19.09
N GLU A 60 3.53 5.61 18.49
CA GLU A 60 2.98 4.32 18.89
C GLU A 60 3.99 3.19 18.71
N TYR A 61 4.67 3.17 17.58
CA TYR A 61 5.71 2.19 17.27
C TYR A 61 6.86 2.24 18.28
N ASN A 62 7.37 3.43 18.57
CA ASN A 62 8.46 3.61 19.55
C ASN A 62 8.07 3.15 20.95
N LYS A 63 6.83 3.40 21.34
CA LYS A 63 6.27 2.97 22.61
C LYS A 63 6.22 1.44 22.74
N ILE A 64 5.75 0.78 21.70
CA ILE A 64 5.64 -0.68 21.61
C ILE A 64 7.03 -1.32 21.56
N SER A 65 7.94 -0.80 20.73
CA SER A 65 9.33 -1.27 20.61
C SER A 65 10.07 -1.17 21.95
N GLY A 66 9.89 -0.08 22.67
CA GLY A 66 10.47 0.10 23.98
C GLY A 66 9.98 -0.93 24.99
N LYS A 67 8.70 -1.25 25.00
CA LYS A 67 8.13 -2.29 25.86
C LYS A 67 8.64 -3.69 25.52
N LEU A 68 8.82 -3.99 24.23
CA LEU A 68 9.32 -5.28 23.77
C LEU A 68 10.79 -5.49 24.13
N ALA A 69 11.62 -4.47 24.02
CA ALA A 69 13.02 -4.51 24.40
C ALA A 69 13.20 -4.88 25.88
N ASN A 70 12.27 -4.48 26.72
CA ASN A 70 12.31 -4.72 28.17
C ASN A 70 11.76 -6.10 28.58
N LYS A 71 11.11 -6.84 27.70
CA LYS A 71 10.42 -8.11 28.07
C LYS A 71 11.04 -9.39 27.55
N PHE A 72 12.11 -9.34 26.78
CA PHE A 72 12.77 -10.51 26.15
C PHE A 72 11.79 -11.43 25.38
N ILE A 73 10.72 -10.87 24.84
CA ILE A 73 9.73 -11.65 24.13
C ILE A 73 10.09 -11.61 22.65
N SER A 74 10.36 -12.78 22.06
CA SER A 74 10.47 -12.91 20.61
C SER A 74 9.09 -12.80 19.98
N LEU A 75 8.47 -11.62 20.07
CA LEU A 75 7.25 -11.34 19.36
C LEU A 75 7.61 -11.08 17.89
N ASN A 76 6.79 -11.61 17.01
CA ASN A 76 6.86 -11.30 15.60
C ASN A 76 6.62 -9.79 15.46
N LEU A 77 7.70 -9.02 15.29
CA LEU A 77 7.64 -7.56 15.16
C LEU A 77 6.68 -7.11 14.06
N ASP A 78 6.44 -7.97 13.07
CA ASP A 78 5.52 -7.67 11.98
C ASP A 78 4.06 -7.55 12.45
N ASN A 79 3.66 -8.36 13.43
CA ASN A 79 2.33 -8.25 14.03
C ASN A 79 2.19 -6.97 14.86
N VAL A 80 3.28 -6.55 15.48
CA VAL A 80 3.32 -5.32 16.28
C VAL A 80 3.25 -4.08 15.40
N LEU A 81 3.90 -4.11 14.23
CA LEU A 81 3.94 -2.99 13.29
C LEU A 81 2.59 -2.66 12.68
N ARG A 82 1.61 -3.55 12.82
CA ARG A 82 0.27 -3.37 12.27
C ARG A 82 -0.82 -3.23 13.33
N GLU A 83 -0.47 -2.78 14.53
CA GLU A 83 -1.47 -2.54 15.59
C GLU A 83 -2.11 -1.16 15.47
N GLY A 84 -3.16 -0.93 16.23
CA GLY A 84 -3.85 0.35 16.31
C GLY A 84 -4.63 0.72 15.05
N SER A 85 -4.34 1.87 14.49
CA SER A 85 -5.10 2.42 13.35
C SER A 85 -5.06 1.54 12.09
N TYR A 86 -3.98 0.79 11.86
CA TYR A 86 -3.93 -0.16 10.75
C TYR A 86 -5.02 -1.23 10.88
N TRP A 87 -5.09 -1.87 12.04
CA TRP A 87 -6.06 -2.95 12.26
C TRP A 87 -7.51 -2.45 12.22
N ALA A 88 -7.76 -1.24 12.72
CA ALA A 88 -9.08 -0.63 12.62
C ALA A 88 -9.51 -0.48 11.15
N SER A 89 -8.64 0.02 10.29
CA SER A 89 -8.94 0.15 8.87
C SER A 89 -8.97 -1.20 8.14
N PHE A 90 -8.12 -2.16 8.54
CA PHE A 90 -8.10 -3.52 7.97
C PHE A 90 -9.44 -4.25 8.20
N GLU A 91 -10.00 -4.15 9.41
CA GLU A 91 -11.26 -4.82 9.73
C GLU A 91 -12.44 -4.33 8.88
N ASP A 92 -12.38 -3.11 8.39
CA ASP A 92 -13.42 -2.55 7.51
C ASP A 92 -13.33 -3.05 6.06
N LEU A 93 -12.27 -3.78 5.69
CA LEU A 93 -12.09 -4.28 4.33
C LEU A 93 -13.02 -5.47 4.02
N PRO A 94 -13.49 -5.61 2.76
CA PRO A 94 -14.10 -6.85 2.31
C PRO A 94 -13.15 -8.05 2.45
N GLU A 95 -13.70 -9.25 2.64
CA GLU A 95 -12.90 -10.46 2.89
C GLU A 95 -11.90 -10.78 1.75
N ASP A 96 -12.29 -10.57 0.50
CA ASP A 96 -11.39 -10.76 -0.64
C ASP A 96 -10.22 -9.77 -0.64
N VAL A 97 -10.47 -8.54 -0.21
CA VAL A 97 -9.44 -7.50 -0.09
C VAL A 97 -8.53 -7.78 1.11
N LYS A 98 -9.07 -8.27 2.23
CA LYS A 98 -8.25 -8.71 3.38
C LYS A 98 -7.24 -9.77 2.95
N LYS A 99 -7.65 -10.74 2.15
CA LYS A 99 -6.75 -11.79 1.63
C LYS A 99 -5.67 -11.21 0.73
N LEU A 100 -6.02 -10.26 -0.13
CA LEU A 100 -5.06 -9.56 -0.98
C LEU A 100 -4.07 -8.73 -0.14
N ALA A 101 -4.55 -8.07 0.89
CA ALA A 101 -3.72 -7.27 1.79
C ALA A 101 -2.67 -8.14 2.48
N GLU A 102 -3.07 -9.30 3.01
CA GLU A 102 -2.14 -10.24 3.64
C GLU A 102 -1.16 -10.84 2.65
N LYS A 103 -1.62 -11.23 1.47
CA LYS A 103 -0.76 -11.75 0.41
C LYS A 103 0.28 -10.73 -0.01
N ASN A 104 -0.13 -9.51 -0.29
CA ASN A 104 0.76 -8.45 -0.76
C ASN A 104 1.71 -7.97 0.34
N TYR A 105 1.26 -7.97 1.59
CA TYR A 105 2.12 -7.70 2.73
C TYR A 105 3.26 -8.72 2.84
N ASN A 106 2.96 -10.00 2.69
CA ASN A 106 3.97 -11.05 2.72
C ASN A 106 4.94 -10.94 1.54
N LEU A 107 4.45 -10.60 0.35
CA LEU A 107 5.31 -10.34 -0.81
C LEU A 107 6.24 -9.15 -0.58
N TRP A 108 5.72 -8.09 0.00
CA TRP A 108 6.51 -6.90 0.36
C TRP A 108 7.61 -7.23 1.37
N ARG A 109 7.31 -8.05 2.36
CA ARG A 109 8.30 -8.49 3.35
C ARG A 109 9.45 -9.26 2.72
N GLU A 110 9.16 -10.10 1.73
CA GLU A 110 10.17 -10.87 1.01
C GLU A 110 11.03 -9.97 0.12
N SER A 111 10.41 -9.04 -0.60
CA SER A 111 11.08 -8.07 -1.44
C SER A 111 10.23 -6.83 -1.63
N HIS A 112 10.73 -5.68 -1.20
CA HIS A 112 10.05 -4.38 -1.37
C HIS A 112 9.85 -4.02 -2.84
N ASN A 113 10.66 -4.60 -3.73
CA ASN A 113 10.62 -4.33 -5.17
C ASN A 113 9.81 -5.36 -5.95
N THR A 114 9.00 -6.18 -5.29
CA THR A 114 8.15 -7.17 -5.96
C THR A 114 7.28 -6.49 -7.03
N PRO A 115 7.32 -6.96 -8.29
CA PRO A 115 6.52 -6.37 -9.36
C PRO A 115 5.02 -6.37 -9.03
N GLY A 116 4.34 -5.29 -9.36
CA GLY A 116 2.91 -5.13 -9.12
C GLY A 116 2.54 -4.51 -7.79
N LEU A 117 3.44 -4.51 -6.81
CA LEU A 117 3.17 -3.87 -5.50
C LEU A 117 3.23 -2.35 -5.57
N ARG A 118 4.00 -1.79 -6.48
CA ARG A 118 4.17 -0.34 -6.64
C ARG A 118 4.55 0.34 -5.32
N PHE A 119 5.47 -0.26 -4.59
CA PHE A 119 6.01 0.30 -3.35
C PHE A 119 6.78 1.58 -3.68
N LYS A 120 6.36 2.70 -3.09
CA LYS A 120 6.99 3.99 -3.34
C LYS A 120 6.74 4.96 -2.19
N GLN A 121 7.62 5.95 -2.09
CA GLN A 121 7.42 7.08 -1.18
C GLN A 121 6.30 7.98 -1.69
N ILE A 122 5.37 8.35 -0.83
CA ILE A 122 4.21 9.16 -1.19
C ILE A 122 4.18 10.54 -0.52
N HIS A 123 5.03 10.78 0.47
CA HIS A 123 5.19 12.11 1.06
C HIS A 123 6.41 12.81 0.45
N LYS A 124 6.33 14.11 0.30
CA LYS A 124 7.38 14.92 -0.37
C LYS A 124 8.72 14.89 0.39
N THR A 125 8.69 14.86 1.72
CA THR A 125 9.88 14.97 2.57
C THR A 125 10.00 13.87 3.62
N GLN A 126 8.88 13.32 4.09
CA GLN A 126 8.87 12.29 5.13
C GLN A 126 8.96 10.89 4.52
N PRO A 127 9.58 9.91 5.23
CA PRO A 127 9.70 8.53 4.73
C PRO A 127 8.38 7.77 4.86
N ILE A 128 7.35 8.27 4.20
CA ILE A 128 6.01 7.67 4.17
C ILE A 128 5.82 6.99 2.84
N TYR A 129 5.45 5.71 2.90
CA TYR A 129 5.39 4.82 1.74
C TYR A 129 4.01 4.20 1.59
N SER A 130 3.71 3.76 0.38
CA SER A 130 2.54 2.94 0.13
C SER A 130 2.89 1.77 -0.77
N PHE A 131 2.12 0.68 -0.66
CA PHE A 131 2.11 -0.34 -1.69
C PHE A 131 0.67 -0.70 -2.07
N ARG A 132 0.54 -1.28 -3.26
CA ARG A 132 -0.75 -1.66 -3.82
C ARG A 132 -1.27 -2.94 -3.19
N VAL A 133 -2.50 -2.89 -2.69
CA VAL A 133 -3.22 -4.07 -2.18
C VAL A 133 -4.11 -4.65 -3.27
N GLY A 134 -4.92 -3.84 -3.89
CA GLY A 134 -5.79 -4.18 -4.99
C GLY A 134 -5.89 -3.02 -5.96
N MET A 135 -6.79 -3.11 -6.93
CA MET A 135 -6.92 -2.09 -7.98
C MET A 135 -7.09 -0.68 -7.41
N LYS A 136 -7.98 -0.53 -6.44
CA LYS A 136 -8.32 0.75 -5.81
C LYS A 136 -8.08 0.75 -4.31
N HIS A 137 -7.12 -0.07 -3.86
CA HIS A 137 -6.77 -0.20 -2.45
C HIS A 137 -5.26 -0.04 -2.27
N ARG A 138 -4.88 0.67 -1.20
CA ARG A 138 -3.48 0.91 -0.83
C ARG A 138 -3.29 0.71 0.65
N THR A 139 -2.06 0.39 1.04
CA THR A 139 -1.62 0.49 2.43
C THR A 139 -0.63 1.63 2.56
N VAL A 140 -0.58 2.27 3.73
CA VAL A 140 0.28 3.42 3.99
C VAL A 140 1.03 3.21 5.30
N GLY A 141 2.33 3.49 5.30
CA GLY A 141 3.18 3.35 6.47
C GLY A 141 4.32 4.34 6.47
N ILE A 142 5.01 4.42 7.59
CA ILE A 142 6.17 5.30 7.77
C ILE A 142 7.38 4.49 8.20
N GLU A 143 8.53 4.77 7.61
CA GLU A 143 9.78 4.12 8.01
C GLU A 143 10.29 4.67 9.33
N ALA A 144 10.55 3.77 10.27
CA ALA A 144 11.14 4.11 11.56
C ALA A 144 12.66 4.19 11.45
N PRO A 145 13.35 4.83 12.44
CA PRO A 145 14.81 4.94 12.40
C PRO A 145 15.58 3.61 12.31
N ASP A 146 14.97 2.50 12.74
CA ASP A 146 15.55 1.15 12.64
C ASP A 146 15.41 0.52 11.25
N GLY A 147 14.80 1.22 10.30
CA GLY A 147 14.56 0.74 8.94
C GLY A 147 13.30 -0.07 8.73
N LYS A 148 12.54 -0.33 9.79
CA LYS A 148 11.26 -1.01 9.70
C LYS A 148 10.14 -0.04 9.37
N VAL A 149 9.07 -0.52 8.74
CA VAL A 149 7.93 0.33 8.38
C VAL A 149 6.77 0.07 9.34
N ALA A 150 6.30 1.13 9.98
CA ALA A 150 5.10 1.10 10.81
C ALA A 150 3.90 1.39 9.91
N TRP A 151 3.15 0.34 9.57
CA TRP A 151 1.93 0.47 8.75
C TRP A 151 0.78 0.98 9.62
N PHE A 152 0.12 2.03 9.16
CA PHE A 152 -0.90 2.69 9.96
C PHE A 152 -2.25 2.87 9.26
N TRP A 153 -2.36 2.52 7.97
CA TRP A 153 -3.63 2.62 7.26
C TRP A 153 -3.67 1.63 6.09
N VAL A 154 -4.85 1.09 5.83
CA VAL A 154 -5.14 0.29 4.63
C VAL A 154 -6.60 0.50 4.25
N GLY A 155 -6.89 0.67 2.97
CA GLY A 155 -8.26 0.86 2.52
C GLY A 155 -8.36 1.25 1.04
N SER A 156 -9.59 1.58 0.64
CA SER A 156 -9.88 2.04 -0.71
C SER A 156 -9.55 3.52 -0.88
N PHE A 157 -9.46 3.97 -2.14
CA PHE A 157 -9.28 5.39 -2.45
C PHE A 157 -10.42 6.23 -1.87
N ASP A 158 -11.66 5.74 -1.96
CA ASP A 158 -12.82 6.45 -1.44
C ASP A 158 -12.77 6.57 0.08
N SER A 159 -12.41 5.51 0.79
CA SER A 159 -12.26 5.56 2.25
C SER A 159 -11.11 6.46 2.68
N PHE A 160 -10.02 6.51 1.90
CA PHE A 160 -8.90 7.41 2.15
C PHE A 160 -9.32 8.88 2.04
N LYS A 161 -10.04 9.23 0.96
CA LYS A 161 -10.57 10.58 0.77
C LYS A 161 -11.55 10.97 1.87
N ALA A 162 -12.40 10.05 2.31
CA ALA A 162 -13.34 10.28 3.41
C ALA A 162 -12.61 10.54 4.73
N THR A 163 -11.55 9.79 5.01
CA THR A 163 -10.73 9.96 6.22
C THR A 163 -10.09 11.34 6.27
N ILE A 164 -9.59 11.83 5.14
CA ILE A 164 -8.91 13.13 5.04
C ILE A 164 -9.92 14.27 5.06
N GLY A 165 -11.10 14.09 4.46
CA GLY A 165 -12.15 15.10 4.40
C GLY A 165 -12.95 15.29 5.69
N SER A 166 -12.74 14.44 6.68
CA SER A 166 -13.43 14.50 7.97
C SER A 166 -12.71 15.36 9.01
#